data_d024a7598c0b22014a1bc41cef364eca
#
_entry.id   d024a7598c0b22014a1bc41cef364eca
#
_cell.length_a   1.000
_cell.length_b   1.000
_cell.length_c   1.000
_cell.angle_alpha   90.00
_cell.angle_beta   90.00
_cell.angle_gamma   90.00
#
_symmetry.space_group_name_H-M   'P 1'
#
loop_
_entity.id
_entity.type
_entity.pdbx_description
1 polymer ?
#
loop_
_entity_poly.entity_id
_entity_poly.type
_entity_poly.pdbx_seq_one_letter_code
_entity_poly.pdbx_strand_id
1 'polypeptide(L)'
;EETNKTLVFYHGWGSDNESQIFRGNIFAAYGYRVILPEARYHGERNVEKIEHEDKAVEGKYILKVIMHNIEEAPSIFKYIEENYPANEIAVGGHSMGAITAGGLYAFKKDLKMAFVFNGINNWEELVRGVNELKNKDDIDEREFRINEFFLDMNPMDSPEAFKDRPIVLFNGRNDDIIDPAGQESFAKEVEKVYEDKKLLGFKLFDMTYHQITTQMLEEAIKFSKEVGKF
;
A
#
# COMPACT_ATOMS: atom_id res chain seq x y z
N GLU A 1 -21.34 0.48 17.66
CA GLU A 1 -21.76 1.71 16.94
C GLU A 1 -21.59 1.46 15.44
N GLU A 2 -22.59 1.87 14.65
CA GLU A 2 -22.46 1.83 13.20
C GLU A 2 -21.42 2.88 12.77
N THR A 3 -20.33 2.42 12.13
CA THR A 3 -19.32 3.31 11.55
C THR A 3 -19.57 3.51 10.06
N ASN A 4 -19.34 4.74 9.59
CA ASN A 4 -19.35 5.07 8.16
C ASN A 4 -17.94 5.09 7.55
N LYS A 5 -16.92 4.62 8.29
CA LYS A 5 -15.52 4.60 7.85
C LYS A 5 -15.05 3.17 7.64
N THR A 6 -14.64 2.87 6.43
CA THR A 6 -14.08 1.55 6.10
C THR A 6 -12.64 1.68 5.63
N LEU A 7 -11.74 0.93 6.26
CA LEU A 7 -10.35 0.79 5.85
C LEU A 7 -10.16 -0.58 5.20
N VAL A 8 -9.72 -0.61 3.95
CA VAL A 8 -9.23 -1.83 3.30
C VAL A 8 -7.72 -1.88 3.48
N PHE A 9 -7.23 -2.84 4.27
CA PHE A 9 -5.82 -2.91 4.66
C PHE A 9 -5.15 -4.18 4.11
N TYR A 10 -4.18 -4.01 3.21
CA TYR A 10 -3.47 -5.07 2.52
C TYR A 10 -2.20 -5.47 3.27
N HIS A 11 -1.94 -6.78 3.35
CA HIS A 11 -0.74 -7.34 3.98
C HIS A 11 0.50 -7.27 3.06
N GLY A 12 1.69 -7.52 3.64
CA GLY A 12 2.97 -7.58 2.91
C GLY A 12 3.24 -8.96 2.30
N TRP A 13 4.31 -9.04 1.50
CA TRP A 13 4.82 -10.29 0.95
C TRP A 13 5.17 -11.28 2.06
N GLY A 14 4.88 -12.56 1.87
CA GLY A 14 5.13 -13.61 2.85
C GLY A 14 4.27 -13.53 4.13
N SER A 15 3.30 -12.61 4.18
CA SER A 15 2.32 -12.49 5.26
C SER A 15 0.94 -12.93 4.78
N ASP A 16 -0.09 -12.78 5.63
CA ASP A 16 -1.47 -13.13 5.35
C ASP A 16 -2.44 -12.14 6.04
N ASN A 17 -3.73 -12.31 5.81
CA ASN A 17 -4.75 -11.47 6.43
C ASN A 17 -4.86 -11.71 7.95
N GLU A 18 -4.63 -12.93 8.43
CA GLU A 18 -4.69 -13.24 9.86
C GLU A 18 -3.62 -12.49 10.66
N SER A 19 -2.41 -12.37 10.10
CA SER A 19 -1.30 -11.61 10.68
C SER A 19 -1.61 -10.10 10.80
N GLN A 20 -2.63 -9.61 10.09
CA GLN A 20 -3.06 -8.21 10.16
C GLN A 20 -4.19 -7.97 11.17
N ILE A 21 -4.78 -9.01 11.76
CA ILE A 21 -5.90 -8.88 12.71
C ILE A 21 -5.55 -7.95 13.87
N PHE A 22 -4.33 -8.01 14.41
CA PHE A 22 -3.91 -7.13 15.49
C PHE A 22 -3.98 -5.64 15.07
N ARG A 23 -3.47 -5.31 13.89
CA ARG A 23 -3.51 -3.94 13.33
C ARG A 23 -4.94 -3.53 13.00
N GLY A 24 -5.71 -4.46 12.41
CA GLY A 24 -7.13 -4.27 12.15
C GLY A 24 -7.92 -3.92 13.41
N ASN A 25 -7.67 -4.63 14.51
CA ASN A 25 -8.31 -4.36 15.81
C ASN A 25 -7.93 -2.99 16.37
N ILE A 26 -6.69 -2.54 16.18
CA ILE A 26 -6.29 -1.18 16.57
C ILE A 26 -7.13 -0.16 15.81
N PHE A 27 -7.21 -0.22 14.47
CA PHE A 27 -8.04 0.68 13.69
C PHE A 27 -9.52 0.57 14.08
N ALA A 28 -10.03 -0.63 14.33
CA ALA A 28 -11.41 -0.85 14.76
C ALA A 28 -11.73 -0.19 16.09
N ALA A 29 -10.78 -0.20 17.05
CA ALA A 29 -10.91 0.49 18.33
C ALA A 29 -11.02 2.03 18.17
N TYR A 30 -10.57 2.56 17.04
CA TYR A 30 -10.71 3.99 16.70
C TYR A 30 -11.87 4.29 15.76
N GLY A 31 -12.77 3.33 15.56
CA GLY A 31 -14.05 3.53 14.86
C GLY A 31 -14.02 3.20 13.37
N TYR A 32 -13.03 2.44 12.90
CA TYR A 32 -13.02 1.96 11.52
C TYR A 32 -13.67 0.57 11.41
N ARG A 33 -14.41 0.33 10.35
CA ARG A 33 -14.60 -1.03 9.83
C ARG A 33 -13.35 -1.40 9.06
N VAL A 34 -12.76 -2.56 9.35
CA VAL A 34 -11.54 -2.99 8.68
C VAL A 34 -11.82 -4.23 7.85
N ILE A 35 -11.43 -4.20 6.59
CA ILE A 35 -11.43 -5.34 5.67
C ILE A 35 -9.98 -5.70 5.38
N LEU A 36 -9.65 -6.97 5.57
CA LEU A 36 -8.31 -7.53 5.41
C LEU A 36 -8.33 -8.52 4.23
N PRO A 37 -8.11 -8.06 3.00
CA PRO A 37 -8.07 -8.96 1.85
C PRO A 37 -6.88 -9.91 1.93
N GLU A 38 -7.10 -11.18 1.57
CA GLU A 38 -6.03 -12.13 1.33
C GLU A 38 -5.53 -11.99 -0.10
N ALA A 39 -4.24 -11.75 -0.28
CA ALA A 39 -3.66 -11.62 -1.60
C ALA A 39 -3.50 -13.00 -2.28
N ARG A 40 -3.54 -13.05 -3.61
CA ARG A 40 -3.21 -14.27 -4.36
C ARG A 40 -1.82 -14.77 -3.98
N TYR A 41 -1.65 -16.09 -4.00
CA TYR A 41 -0.42 -16.79 -3.63
C TYR A 41 -0.04 -16.66 -2.15
N HIS A 42 -0.91 -16.15 -1.28
CA HIS A 42 -0.68 -16.01 0.16
C HIS A 42 -1.78 -16.71 0.95
N GLY A 43 -1.49 -17.09 2.20
CA GLY A 43 -2.44 -17.72 3.10
C GLY A 43 -3.21 -18.87 2.47
N GLU A 44 -4.52 -18.90 2.61
CA GLU A 44 -5.39 -19.92 2.00
C GLU A 44 -5.45 -19.84 0.47
N ARG A 45 -5.03 -18.71 -0.13
CA ARG A 45 -4.97 -18.53 -1.58
C ARG A 45 -3.63 -18.95 -2.21
N ASN A 46 -2.70 -19.49 -1.43
CA ASN A 46 -1.43 -20.06 -1.92
C ASN A 46 -1.61 -21.51 -2.40
N VAL A 47 -2.47 -21.70 -3.41
CA VAL A 47 -2.77 -23.01 -3.98
C VAL A 47 -1.55 -23.62 -4.67
N GLU A 48 -0.72 -22.80 -5.29
CA GLU A 48 0.51 -23.17 -5.99
C GLU A 48 1.66 -23.49 -5.01
N LYS A 49 1.48 -23.21 -3.72
CA LYS A 49 2.47 -23.44 -2.65
C LYS A 49 3.83 -22.81 -2.96
N ILE A 50 3.80 -21.55 -3.41
CA ILE A 50 5.04 -20.80 -3.63
C ILE A 50 5.76 -20.54 -2.31
N GLU A 51 7.09 -20.55 -2.34
CA GLU A 51 7.95 -20.33 -1.16
C GLU A 51 8.32 -18.85 -1.07
N HIS A 52 7.76 -18.15 -0.08
CA HIS A 52 7.92 -16.70 0.05
C HIS A 52 9.31 -16.25 0.52
N GLU A 53 10.07 -17.13 1.16
CA GLU A 53 11.44 -16.85 1.62
C GLU A 53 12.45 -16.85 0.47
N ASP A 54 12.11 -17.45 -0.68
CA ASP A 54 12.98 -17.46 -1.86
C ASP A 54 12.90 -16.11 -2.59
N LYS A 55 14.02 -15.41 -2.65
CA LYS A 55 14.11 -14.09 -3.31
C LYS A 55 13.83 -14.14 -4.81
N ALA A 56 14.18 -15.22 -5.51
CA ALA A 56 13.84 -15.37 -6.91
C ALA A 56 12.33 -15.55 -7.11
N VAL A 57 11.67 -16.29 -6.20
CA VAL A 57 10.20 -16.41 -6.17
C VAL A 57 9.56 -15.05 -5.89
N GLU A 58 10.06 -14.30 -4.90
CA GLU A 58 9.61 -12.93 -4.63
C GLU A 58 9.72 -12.08 -5.90
N GLY A 59 10.89 -12.02 -6.53
CA GLY A 59 11.13 -11.26 -7.76
C GLY A 59 10.18 -11.63 -8.90
N LYS A 60 9.78 -12.90 -9.00
CA LYS A 60 8.87 -13.41 -10.01
C LYS A 60 7.40 -13.08 -9.75
N TYR A 61 6.97 -13.02 -8.50
CA TYR A 61 5.55 -12.97 -8.17
C TYR A 61 5.08 -11.65 -7.57
N ILE A 62 5.93 -10.85 -6.90
CA ILE A 62 5.49 -9.69 -6.14
C ILE A 62 4.71 -8.66 -6.97
N LEU A 63 5.19 -8.31 -8.18
CA LEU A 63 4.48 -7.38 -9.07
C LEU A 63 3.14 -7.97 -9.55
N LYS A 64 3.08 -9.28 -9.80
CA LYS A 64 1.84 -9.98 -10.17
C LYS A 64 0.81 -9.90 -9.04
N VAL A 65 1.25 -10.07 -7.79
CA VAL A 65 0.38 -9.99 -6.62
C VAL A 65 -0.16 -8.58 -6.45
N ILE A 66 0.69 -7.56 -6.56
CA ILE A 66 0.25 -6.15 -6.49
C ILE A 66 -0.78 -5.86 -7.60
N MET A 67 -0.51 -6.29 -8.83
CA MET A 67 -1.45 -6.14 -9.96
C MET A 67 -2.79 -6.82 -9.67
N HIS A 68 -2.78 -8.08 -9.18
CA HIS A 68 -4.01 -8.77 -8.82
C HIS A 68 -4.78 -8.08 -7.70
N ASN A 69 -4.10 -7.55 -6.68
CA ASN A 69 -4.76 -6.78 -5.63
C ASN A 69 -5.46 -5.53 -6.20
N ILE A 70 -4.82 -4.85 -7.17
CA ILE A 70 -5.41 -3.68 -7.84
C ILE A 70 -6.62 -4.11 -8.70
N GLU A 71 -6.51 -5.21 -9.45
CA GLU A 71 -7.60 -5.75 -10.28
C GLU A 71 -8.80 -6.23 -9.47
N GLU A 72 -8.58 -6.78 -8.27
CA GLU A 72 -9.64 -7.30 -7.40
C GLU A 72 -10.29 -6.19 -6.53
N ALA A 73 -9.61 -5.08 -6.30
CA ALA A 73 -10.09 -3.98 -5.45
C ALA A 73 -11.47 -3.43 -5.84
N PRO A 74 -11.84 -3.26 -7.13
CA PRO A 74 -13.19 -2.83 -7.50
C PRO A 74 -14.31 -3.73 -6.95
N SER A 75 -14.08 -5.04 -6.88
CA SER A 75 -15.05 -5.98 -6.30
C SER A 75 -15.19 -5.80 -4.79
N ILE A 76 -14.10 -5.49 -4.09
CA ILE A 76 -14.11 -5.19 -2.66
C ILE A 76 -14.86 -3.88 -2.41
N PHE A 77 -14.58 -2.84 -3.19
CA PHE A 77 -15.25 -1.54 -3.06
C PHE A 77 -16.75 -1.66 -3.35
N LYS A 78 -17.12 -2.40 -4.39
CA LYS A 78 -18.53 -2.68 -4.69
C LYS A 78 -19.22 -3.41 -3.52
N TYR A 79 -18.57 -4.40 -2.93
CA TYR A 79 -19.10 -5.09 -1.74
C TYR A 79 -19.34 -4.11 -0.57
N ILE A 80 -18.40 -3.18 -0.35
CA ILE A 80 -18.53 -2.15 0.71
C ILE A 80 -19.72 -1.24 0.41
N GLU A 81 -19.85 -0.74 -0.82
CA GLU A 81 -20.92 0.15 -1.24
C GLU A 81 -22.31 -0.50 -1.11
N GLU A 82 -22.44 -1.79 -1.46
CA GLU A 82 -23.70 -2.54 -1.40
C GLU A 82 -24.13 -2.89 0.04
N ASN A 83 -23.16 -3.18 0.91
CA ASN A 83 -23.46 -3.66 2.27
C ASN A 83 -23.39 -2.56 3.33
N TYR A 84 -22.73 -1.48 3.05
CA TYR A 84 -22.48 -0.36 3.97
C TYR A 84 -22.69 0.98 3.25
N PRO A 85 -23.92 1.33 2.88
CA PRO A 85 -24.22 2.56 2.16
C PRO A 85 -23.77 3.80 2.96
N ALA A 86 -23.34 4.84 2.26
CA ALA A 86 -22.79 6.08 2.81
C ALA A 86 -21.45 5.92 3.54
N ASN A 87 -20.68 4.85 3.27
CA ASN A 87 -19.34 4.69 3.80
C ASN A 87 -18.31 5.53 3.04
N GLU A 88 -17.42 6.13 3.80
CA GLU A 88 -16.15 6.66 3.31
C GLU A 88 -15.12 5.55 3.32
N ILE A 89 -14.37 5.38 2.22
CA ILE A 89 -13.40 4.29 2.07
C ILE A 89 -11.98 4.86 2.08
N ALA A 90 -11.16 4.32 2.96
CA ALA A 90 -9.71 4.48 2.93
C ALA A 90 -9.04 3.16 2.52
N VAL A 91 -7.84 3.26 2.00
CA VAL A 91 -6.97 2.12 1.73
C VAL A 91 -5.70 2.22 2.56
N GLY A 92 -5.11 1.08 2.88
CA GLY A 92 -3.83 1.06 3.58
C GLY A 92 -3.13 -0.28 3.42
N GLY A 93 -1.90 -0.35 3.88
CA GLY A 93 -1.15 -1.59 3.88
C GLY A 93 0.29 -1.45 4.33
N HIS A 94 0.96 -2.57 4.36
CA HIS A 94 2.37 -2.69 4.70
C HIS A 94 3.17 -3.29 3.54
N SER A 95 4.34 -2.74 3.23
CA SER A 95 5.24 -3.33 2.23
C SER A 95 4.54 -3.48 0.87
N MET A 96 4.45 -4.67 0.32
CA MET A 96 3.66 -5.00 -0.88
C MET A 96 2.23 -4.44 -0.80
N GLY A 97 1.57 -4.56 0.35
CA GLY A 97 0.23 -4.02 0.55
C GLY A 97 0.18 -2.49 0.57
N ALA A 98 1.26 -1.84 1.02
CA ALA A 98 1.39 -0.39 0.98
C ALA A 98 1.57 0.12 -0.47
N ILE A 99 2.32 -0.62 -1.29
CA ILE A 99 2.48 -0.33 -2.73
C ILE A 99 1.11 -0.45 -3.43
N THR A 100 0.36 -1.52 -3.12
CA THR A 100 -1.02 -1.71 -3.59
C THR A 100 -1.90 -0.51 -3.20
N ALA A 101 -1.90 -0.12 -1.92
CA ALA A 101 -2.72 0.98 -1.41
C ALA A 101 -2.36 2.33 -2.05
N GLY A 102 -1.08 2.62 -2.24
CA GLY A 102 -0.60 3.83 -2.90
C GLY A 102 -1.06 3.92 -4.36
N GLY A 103 -0.96 2.81 -5.11
CA GLY A 103 -1.48 2.72 -6.48
C GLY A 103 -2.99 2.91 -6.56
N LEU A 104 -3.74 2.18 -5.74
CA LEU A 104 -5.21 2.32 -5.67
C LEU A 104 -5.62 3.76 -5.36
N TYR A 105 -4.91 4.42 -4.46
CA TYR A 105 -5.18 5.81 -4.10
C TYR A 105 -4.88 6.79 -5.26
N ALA A 106 -3.87 6.52 -6.06
CA ALA A 106 -3.59 7.28 -7.28
C ALA A 106 -4.72 7.12 -8.31
N PHE A 107 -5.22 5.89 -8.51
CA PHE A 107 -6.17 5.58 -9.57
C PHE A 107 -7.63 5.88 -9.21
N LYS A 108 -8.04 5.66 -7.96
CA LYS A 108 -9.42 5.86 -7.48
C LYS A 108 -9.53 7.16 -6.68
N LYS A 109 -10.10 8.18 -7.31
CA LYS A 109 -10.15 9.57 -6.77
C LYS A 109 -11.11 9.78 -5.60
N ASP A 110 -12.09 8.91 -5.43
CA ASP A 110 -13.10 8.95 -4.36
C ASP A 110 -12.66 8.25 -3.07
N LEU A 111 -11.48 7.62 -3.05
CA LEU A 111 -10.89 7.15 -1.81
C LEU A 111 -10.55 8.34 -0.90
N LYS A 112 -11.00 8.25 0.34
CA LYS A 112 -10.92 9.33 1.31
C LYS A 112 -9.51 9.60 1.80
N MET A 113 -8.74 8.53 2.02
CA MET A 113 -7.40 8.58 2.59
C MET A 113 -6.59 7.34 2.23
N ALA A 114 -5.25 7.44 2.25
CA ALA A 114 -4.37 6.28 2.20
C ALA A 114 -3.38 6.24 3.38
N PHE A 115 -3.11 5.00 3.85
CA PHE A 115 -2.11 4.68 4.87
C PHE A 115 -1.04 3.78 4.26
N VAL A 116 0.11 4.33 3.93
CA VAL A 116 1.22 3.65 3.25
C VAL A 116 2.35 3.44 4.25
N PHE A 117 2.52 2.20 4.75
CA PHE A 117 3.57 1.86 5.72
C PHE A 117 4.68 1.05 5.05
N ASN A 118 5.90 1.54 5.10
CA ASN A 118 7.09 0.92 4.50
C ASN A 118 6.86 0.50 3.04
N GLY A 119 6.22 1.38 2.27
CA GLY A 119 5.94 1.21 0.86
C GLY A 119 6.82 2.10 -0.01
N ILE A 120 6.60 2.01 -1.30
CA ILE A 120 7.21 2.87 -2.31
C ILE A 120 6.18 3.22 -3.39
N ASN A 121 6.02 4.51 -3.68
CA ASN A 121 5.14 5.03 -4.74
C ASN A 121 5.92 5.51 -5.98
N ASN A 122 7.23 5.44 -5.95
CA ASN A 122 8.09 5.53 -7.14
C ASN A 122 8.22 4.12 -7.73
N TRP A 123 7.35 3.79 -8.68
CA TRP A 123 7.29 2.44 -9.24
C TRP A 123 8.40 2.12 -10.24
N GLU A 124 9.10 3.12 -10.77
CA GLU A 124 10.33 2.89 -11.52
C GLU A 124 11.41 2.25 -10.64
N GLU A 125 11.61 2.80 -9.43
CA GLU A 125 12.53 2.21 -8.46
C GLU A 125 12.06 0.84 -7.95
N LEU A 126 10.75 0.65 -7.76
CA LEU A 126 10.17 -0.65 -7.42
C LEU A 126 10.51 -1.70 -8.47
N VAL A 127 10.24 -1.42 -9.75
CA VAL A 127 10.49 -2.36 -10.86
C VAL A 127 11.99 -2.67 -10.96
N ARG A 128 12.85 -1.66 -10.78
CA ARG A 128 14.30 -1.85 -10.76
C ARG A 128 14.72 -2.81 -9.65
N GLY A 129 14.29 -2.56 -8.40
CA GLY A 129 14.62 -3.40 -7.25
C GLY A 129 14.09 -4.82 -7.40
N VAL A 130 12.87 -5.01 -7.88
CA VAL A 130 12.29 -6.35 -8.12
C VAL A 130 13.05 -7.10 -9.21
N ASN A 131 13.50 -6.41 -10.28
CA ASN A 131 14.27 -7.07 -11.34
C ASN A 131 15.67 -7.51 -10.88
N GLU A 132 16.25 -6.86 -9.86
CA GLU A 132 17.50 -7.31 -9.24
C GLU A 132 17.37 -8.64 -8.48
N LEU A 133 16.15 -9.00 -8.05
CA LEU A 133 15.86 -10.28 -7.39
C LEU A 133 15.69 -11.44 -8.38
N LYS A 134 15.42 -11.15 -9.67
CA LYS A 134 15.15 -12.16 -10.69
C LYS A 134 16.44 -12.77 -11.22
N ASN A 135 16.37 -14.06 -11.60
CA ASN A 135 17.40 -14.64 -12.45
C ASN A 135 17.25 -14.09 -13.87
N LYS A 136 18.36 -13.93 -14.58
CA LYS A 136 18.37 -13.38 -15.97
C LYS A 136 17.50 -14.18 -16.95
N ASP A 137 17.32 -15.46 -16.70
CA ASP A 137 16.55 -16.38 -17.57
C ASP A 137 15.04 -16.37 -17.24
N ASP A 138 14.61 -15.68 -16.17
CA ASP A 138 13.21 -15.61 -15.73
C ASP A 138 12.43 -14.47 -16.41
N ILE A 139 13.07 -13.64 -17.23
CA ILE A 139 12.42 -12.50 -17.89
C ILE A 139 11.84 -12.95 -19.23
N ASP A 140 10.61 -13.45 -19.18
CA ASP A 140 9.82 -13.76 -20.36
C ASP A 140 8.98 -12.56 -20.85
N GLU A 141 8.25 -12.73 -21.97
CA GLU A 141 7.40 -11.69 -22.55
C GLU A 141 6.29 -11.22 -21.57
N ARG A 142 5.81 -12.09 -20.69
CA ARG A 142 4.77 -11.77 -19.70
C ARG A 142 5.34 -10.90 -18.59
N GLU A 143 6.54 -11.20 -18.11
CA GLU A 143 7.25 -10.39 -17.12
C GLU A 143 7.55 -8.99 -17.67
N PHE A 144 7.95 -8.90 -18.93
CA PHE A 144 8.16 -7.63 -19.61
C PHE A 144 6.88 -6.78 -19.61
N ARG A 145 5.73 -7.35 -19.96
CA ARG A 145 4.44 -6.62 -19.96
C ARG A 145 4.00 -6.18 -18.56
N ILE A 146 4.30 -6.96 -17.53
CA ILE A 146 4.03 -6.56 -16.14
C ILE A 146 4.91 -5.36 -15.75
N ASN A 147 6.18 -5.39 -16.09
CA ASN A 147 7.07 -4.25 -15.85
C ASN A 147 6.58 -3.00 -16.59
N GLU A 148 6.20 -3.11 -17.88
CA GLU A 148 5.61 -1.99 -18.63
C GLU A 148 4.36 -1.43 -17.95
N PHE A 149 3.43 -2.29 -17.48
CA PHE A 149 2.27 -1.84 -16.75
C PHE A 149 2.64 -0.97 -15.53
N PHE A 150 3.61 -1.39 -14.72
CA PHE A 150 4.04 -0.63 -13.56
C PHE A 150 4.74 0.68 -13.95
N LEU A 151 5.49 0.70 -15.03
CA LEU A 151 6.14 1.92 -15.51
C LEU A 151 5.11 2.92 -16.08
N ASP A 152 4.15 2.45 -16.86
CA ASP A 152 3.08 3.28 -17.45
C ASP A 152 2.11 3.82 -16.40
N MET A 153 1.90 3.08 -15.31
CA MET A 153 0.98 3.42 -14.22
C MET A 153 1.70 3.99 -12.98
N ASN A 154 2.93 4.43 -13.14
CA ASN A 154 3.74 4.94 -12.04
C ASN A 154 3.08 6.13 -11.34
N PRO A 155 2.74 6.04 -10.03
CA PRO A 155 2.17 7.17 -9.29
C PRO A 155 3.04 8.42 -9.29
N MET A 156 4.37 8.26 -9.43
CA MET A 156 5.34 9.34 -9.48
C MET A 156 5.11 10.27 -10.69
N ASP A 157 4.58 9.74 -11.80
CA ASP A 157 4.35 10.50 -13.03
C ASP A 157 3.01 11.24 -13.04
N SER A 158 2.22 11.05 -11.97
CA SER A 158 0.90 11.67 -11.84
C SER A 158 0.70 12.31 -10.46
N PRO A 159 1.57 13.23 -10.01
CA PRO A 159 1.48 13.84 -8.68
C PRO A 159 0.16 14.59 -8.44
N GLU A 160 -0.45 15.16 -9.49
CA GLU A 160 -1.77 15.80 -9.43
C GLU A 160 -2.89 14.84 -8.97
N ALA A 161 -2.67 13.53 -9.09
CA ALA A 161 -3.61 12.53 -8.58
C ALA A 161 -3.77 12.58 -7.05
N PHE A 162 -2.80 13.14 -6.36
CA PHE A 162 -2.72 13.24 -4.90
C PHE A 162 -3.09 14.63 -4.37
N LYS A 163 -3.23 15.62 -5.25
CA LYS A 163 -3.46 17.02 -4.87
C LYS A 163 -4.56 17.17 -3.83
N ASP A 164 -4.17 17.75 -2.69
CA ASP A 164 -5.03 18.05 -1.54
C ASP A 164 -5.87 16.85 -1.02
N ARG A 165 -5.36 15.64 -1.20
CA ARG A 165 -5.97 14.41 -0.67
C ARG A 165 -5.13 13.88 0.49
N PRO A 166 -5.73 13.56 1.67
CA PRO A 166 -4.97 13.11 2.84
C PRO A 166 -4.26 11.79 2.60
N ILE A 167 -2.94 11.75 2.82
CA ILE A 167 -2.13 10.53 2.71
C ILE A 167 -1.08 10.47 3.81
N VAL A 168 -0.88 9.28 4.36
CA VAL A 168 0.23 8.94 5.27
C VAL A 168 1.25 8.10 4.54
N LEU A 169 2.50 8.54 4.51
CA LEU A 169 3.65 7.89 3.92
C LEU A 169 4.70 7.69 5.03
N PHE A 170 4.63 6.58 5.77
CA PHE A 170 5.47 6.30 6.92
C PHE A 170 6.40 5.13 6.66
N ASN A 171 7.71 5.39 6.71
CA ASN A 171 8.74 4.38 6.48
C ASN A 171 9.74 4.33 7.66
N GLY A 172 10.32 3.16 7.88
CA GLY A 172 11.50 3.02 8.72
C GLY A 172 12.71 3.67 8.03
N ARG A 173 13.51 4.45 8.78
CA ARG A 173 14.72 5.05 8.22
C ARG A 173 15.80 4.01 7.91
N ASN A 174 15.79 2.92 8.65
CA ASN A 174 16.74 1.81 8.51
C ASN A 174 16.12 0.61 7.77
N ASP A 175 15.07 0.86 6.95
CA ASP A 175 14.43 -0.18 6.15
C ASP A 175 15.46 -0.76 5.17
N ASP A 176 15.72 -2.06 5.30
CA ASP A 176 16.69 -2.83 4.53
C ASP A 176 16.05 -3.73 3.46
N ILE A 177 14.73 -3.63 3.30
CA ILE A 177 13.94 -4.35 2.29
C ILE A 177 13.48 -3.41 1.18
N ILE A 178 12.89 -2.27 1.56
CA ILE A 178 12.49 -1.21 0.63
C ILE A 178 13.22 0.08 1.00
N ASP A 179 14.14 0.54 0.14
CA ASP A 179 14.87 1.78 0.37
C ASP A 179 13.89 2.94 0.56
N PRO A 180 13.87 3.60 1.72
CA PRO A 180 12.97 4.71 1.98
C PRO A 180 13.22 5.94 1.10
N ALA A 181 14.37 6.01 0.43
CA ALA A 181 14.70 7.12 -0.48
C ALA A 181 13.70 7.23 -1.65
N GLY A 182 13.20 6.09 -2.15
CA GLY A 182 12.18 6.08 -3.21
C GLY A 182 10.85 6.70 -2.74
N GLN A 183 10.44 6.43 -1.50
CA GLN A 183 9.24 7.04 -0.92
C GLN A 183 9.46 8.52 -0.59
N GLU A 184 10.66 8.88 -0.13
CA GLU A 184 11.04 10.28 0.11
C GLU A 184 11.03 11.10 -1.19
N SER A 185 11.54 10.55 -2.29
CA SER A 185 11.51 11.20 -3.61
C SER A 185 10.07 11.44 -4.08
N PHE A 186 9.20 10.45 -3.91
CA PHE A 186 7.77 10.58 -4.20
C PHE A 186 7.12 11.68 -3.34
N ALA A 187 7.33 11.68 -2.02
CA ALA A 187 6.77 12.68 -1.12
C ALA A 187 7.17 14.11 -1.52
N LYS A 188 8.44 14.32 -1.90
CA LYS A 188 8.94 15.62 -2.38
C LYS A 188 8.26 16.06 -3.70
N GLU A 189 7.94 15.11 -4.57
CA GLU A 189 7.27 15.43 -5.84
C GLU A 189 5.81 15.81 -5.61
N VAL A 190 5.07 15.01 -4.85
CA VAL A 190 3.65 15.30 -4.53
C VAL A 190 3.50 16.58 -3.70
N GLU A 191 4.45 16.90 -2.82
CA GLU A 191 4.42 18.13 -2.01
C GLU A 191 4.29 19.40 -2.87
N LYS A 192 4.81 19.38 -4.10
CA LYS A 192 4.77 20.52 -5.02
C LYS A 192 3.36 20.89 -5.48
N VAL A 193 2.45 19.91 -5.51
CA VAL A 193 1.07 20.09 -5.98
C VAL A 193 0.07 20.30 -4.83
N TYR A 194 0.45 20.08 -3.57
CA TYR A 194 -0.40 20.33 -2.42
C TYR A 194 -0.49 21.81 -2.09
N GLU A 195 -1.70 22.36 -2.05
CA GLU A 195 -1.99 23.70 -1.53
C GLU A 195 -1.97 23.67 0.01
N ASP A 196 -2.61 22.67 0.64
CA ASP A 196 -2.49 22.41 2.08
C ASP A 196 -1.51 21.24 2.34
N LYS A 197 -0.26 21.58 2.58
CA LYS A 197 0.81 20.59 2.85
C LYS A 197 0.57 19.74 4.10
N LYS A 198 -0.35 20.14 4.99
CA LYS A 198 -0.71 19.33 6.16
C LYS A 198 -1.39 18.03 5.79
N LEU A 199 -1.98 17.95 4.59
CA LEU A 199 -2.63 16.74 4.10
C LEU A 199 -1.62 15.67 3.64
N LEU A 200 -0.34 16.01 3.51
CA LEU A 200 0.74 15.08 3.23
C LEU A 200 1.49 14.72 4.52
N GLY A 201 1.18 13.57 5.10
CA GLY A 201 1.84 13.04 6.29
C GLY A 201 3.06 12.18 5.92
N PHE A 202 4.18 12.80 5.55
CA PHE A 202 5.43 12.06 5.30
C PHE A 202 6.32 12.03 6.53
N LYS A 203 6.82 10.83 6.92
CA LYS A 203 7.76 10.69 8.02
C LYS A 203 8.64 9.44 7.90
N LEU A 204 9.94 9.62 8.17
CA LEU A 204 10.88 8.53 8.39
C LEU A 204 11.10 8.33 9.90
N PHE A 205 10.88 7.11 10.39
CA PHE A 205 11.02 6.76 11.80
C PHE A 205 12.44 6.24 12.08
N ASP A 206 13.15 6.92 12.97
CA ASP A 206 14.52 6.55 13.34
C ASP A 206 14.56 5.17 14.03
N MET A 207 15.67 4.45 13.87
CA MET A 207 15.90 3.12 14.44
C MET A 207 14.79 2.11 14.10
N THR A 208 14.08 2.32 13.00
CA THR A 208 12.99 1.48 12.54
C THR A 208 13.37 0.85 11.20
N TYR A 209 13.27 -0.47 11.14
CA TYR A 209 13.49 -1.29 9.94
C TYR A 209 12.18 -1.52 9.18
N HIS A 210 12.09 -2.60 8.41
CA HIS A 210 10.90 -2.95 7.60
C HIS A 210 9.73 -3.47 8.45
N GLN A 211 9.19 -2.64 9.33
CA GLN A 211 8.12 -3.01 10.27
C GLN A 211 7.18 -1.85 10.58
N ILE A 212 5.92 -2.15 10.83
CA ILE A 212 4.99 -1.18 11.40
C ILE A 212 5.13 -1.17 12.92
N THR A 213 5.52 -0.03 13.47
CA THR A 213 5.59 0.18 14.92
C THR A 213 4.27 0.70 15.47
N THR A 214 4.05 0.53 16.79
CA THR A 214 2.88 1.15 17.47
C THR A 214 2.88 2.65 17.34
N GLN A 215 4.04 3.30 17.34
CA GLN A 215 4.17 4.73 17.14
C GLN A 215 3.70 5.15 15.73
N MET A 216 4.03 4.39 14.68
CA MET A 216 3.52 4.65 13.32
C MET A 216 2.00 4.57 13.29
N LEU A 217 1.40 3.56 13.93
CA LEU A 217 -0.07 3.41 13.98
C LEU A 217 -0.73 4.57 14.74
N GLU A 218 -0.18 4.94 15.89
CA GLU A 218 -0.68 6.06 16.70
C GLU A 218 -0.66 7.37 15.92
N GLU A 219 0.47 7.71 15.32
CA GLU A 219 0.63 8.94 14.52
C GLU A 219 -0.26 8.94 13.27
N ALA A 220 -0.41 7.80 12.59
CA ALA A 220 -1.29 7.67 11.44
C ALA A 220 -2.77 7.86 11.81
N ILE A 221 -3.22 7.27 12.91
CA ILE A 221 -4.59 7.43 13.41
C ILE A 221 -4.83 8.88 13.87
N LYS A 222 -3.85 9.50 14.53
CA LYS A 222 -3.94 10.91 14.91
C LYS A 222 -4.05 11.81 13.67
N PHE A 223 -3.20 11.58 12.68
CA PHE A 223 -3.26 12.31 11.40
C PHE A 223 -4.62 12.16 10.72
N SER A 224 -5.15 10.94 10.67
CA SER A 224 -6.47 10.68 10.09
C SER A 224 -7.58 11.49 10.76
N LYS A 225 -7.59 11.58 12.08
CA LYS A 225 -8.61 12.32 12.85
C LYS A 225 -8.45 13.84 12.74
N GLU A 226 -7.23 14.35 12.90
CA GLU A 226 -6.97 15.77 13.01
C GLU A 226 -6.87 16.47 11.65
N VAL A 227 -6.28 15.78 10.66
CA VAL A 227 -5.97 16.35 9.36
C VAL A 227 -6.88 15.76 8.27
N GLY A 228 -6.92 14.44 8.15
CA GLY A 228 -7.73 13.74 7.16
C GLY A 228 -9.23 13.86 7.38
N LYS A 229 -9.65 14.21 8.61
CA LYS A 229 -11.06 14.25 9.05
C LYS A 229 -11.81 12.95 8.73
N PHE A 230 -11.09 11.85 8.93
CA PHE A 230 -11.55 10.52 8.63
C PHE A 230 -11.50 9.60 9.86
#